data_d1d3c36c6629c0ebd1f575c88d366038
#
_entry.id   d1d3c36c6629c0ebd1f575c88d366038
#
_cell.length_a   1.000
_cell.length_b   1.000
_cell.length_c   1.000
_cell.angle_alpha   90.00
_cell.angle_beta   90.00
_cell.angle_gamma   90.00
#
_symmetry.space_group_name_H-M   'P 1'
#
loop_
_entity.id
_entity.type
_entity.pdbx_description
1 polymer ?
#
loop_
_entity_poly.entity_id
_entity_poly.type
_entity_poly.pdbx_seq_one_letter_code
_entity_poly.pdbx_strand_id
1 'polypeptide(L)'
;MAKKTINKELTGAQDLYNFLFEACNIIRGPVSQDNFKDYITPLLYYKRISDVYDEETEEALISSGGDKEYASLPEQHRFVIPDGCHWQEVRERTENLGAAIVGAMRQIEIANPDTLYGVLSMFSSQKWTNKAILNDSKIRDLIEHLSRRKLGNKDYPADLMGDAYEILLKKFADDSKAQAGEFYTPRSVVRLLVHILDPQPGETVYDPACGSGGMLIEAIRYMHDDSLCCGSIFGQEKNVVNAAIAKMNLFLHGASDFNVMQGDTLRDPKILQGGNIAKF
;
A
#
# COMPACT_ATOMS: atom_id res chain seq x y z
N MET A 1 -25.39 14.65 -12.34
CA MET A 1 -24.93 13.33 -11.89
C MET A 1 -23.59 13.39 -11.17
N ALA A 2 -22.56 14.08 -11.65
CA ALA A 2 -21.22 14.16 -11.04
C ALA A 2 -21.18 14.54 -9.54
N LYS A 3 -21.93 15.53 -9.07
CA LYS A 3 -21.96 15.94 -7.64
C LYS A 3 -22.48 14.85 -6.69
N LYS A 4 -23.34 13.94 -7.17
CA LYS A 4 -23.91 12.85 -6.34
C LYS A 4 -22.94 11.68 -6.21
N THR A 5 -22.13 11.44 -7.24
CA THR A 5 -21.09 10.41 -7.25
C THR A 5 -19.92 10.83 -6.33
N ILE A 6 -19.42 12.05 -6.45
CA ILE A 6 -18.34 12.61 -5.61
C ILE A 6 -18.70 12.56 -4.11
N ASN A 7 -19.95 12.88 -3.74
CA ASN A 7 -20.37 12.81 -2.32
C ASN A 7 -20.47 11.36 -1.80
N LYS A 8 -20.75 10.38 -2.66
CA LYS A 8 -20.86 8.97 -2.26
C LYS A 8 -19.46 8.34 -2.07
N GLU A 9 -18.50 8.72 -2.91
CA GLU A 9 -17.11 8.28 -2.82
C GLU A 9 -16.40 8.88 -1.59
N LEU A 10 -16.59 10.17 -1.32
CA LEU A 10 -16.06 10.84 -0.12
C LEU A 10 -16.63 10.22 1.17
N THR A 11 -17.91 9.84 1.19
CA THR A 11 -18.50 9.14 2.34
C THR A 11 -17.94 7.73 2.51
N GLY A 12 -17.66 7.03 1.41
CA GLY A 12 -17.04 5.69 1.43
C GLY A 12 -15.59 5.71 1.92
N ALA A 13 -14.78 6.66 1.44
CA ALA A 13 -13.39 6.83 1.90
C ALA A 13 -13.33 7.23 3.38
N GLN A 14 -14.23 8.09 3.84
CA GLN A 14 -14.30 8.48 5.25
C GLN A 14 -14.74 7.33 6.16
N ASP A 15 -15.67 6.49 5.72
CA ASP A 15 -16.11 5.30 6.46
C ASP A 15 -14.97 4.29 6.56
N LEU A 16 -14.26 4.05 5.47
CA LEU A 16 -13.10 3.17 5.47
C LEU A 16 -11.97 3.74 6.35
N TYR A 17 -11.67 5.04 6.24
CA TYR A 17 -10.72 5.70 7.12
C TYR A 17 -11.09 5.52 8.59
N ASN A 18 -12.34 5.72 8.98
CA ASN A 18 -12.79 5.55 10.36
C ASN A 18 -12.55 4.12 10.83
N PHE A 19 -12.89 3.13 10.00
CA PHE A 19 -12.61 1.73 10.28
C PHE A 19 -11.11 1.44 10.47
N LEU A 20 -10.25 1.98 9.61
CA LEU A 20 -8.80 1.82 9.72
C LEU A 20 -8.24 2.57 10.96
N PHE A 21 -8.80 3.73 11.28
CA PHE A 21 -8.39 4.49 12.45
C PHE A 21 -8.82 3.84 13.77
N GLU A 22 -9.92 3.09 13.78
CA GLU A 22 -10.31 2.27 14.95
C GLU A 22 -9.24 1.24 15.31
N ALA A 23 -8.52 0.69 14.34
CA ALA A 23 -7.39 -0.20 14.58
C ALA A 23 -6.28 0.47 15.41
N CYS A 24 -6.05 1.79 15.23
CA CYS A 24 -5.12 2.57 16.05
C CYS A 24 -5.55 2.60 17.52
N ASN A 25 -6.85 2.66 17.78
CA ASN A 25 -7.38 2.68 19.16
C ASN A 25 -7.15 1.35 19.90
N ILE A 26 -7.09 0.24 19.18
CA ILE A 26 -6.81 -1.09 19.76
C ILE A 26 -5.39 -1.13 20.37
N ILE A 27 -4.41 -0.51 19.71
CA ILE A 27 -3.01 -0.50 20.15
C ILE A 27 -2.64 0.75 20.96
N ARG A 28 -3.58 1.67 21.15
CA ARG A 28 -3.37 2.89 21.95
C ARG A 28 -3.03 2.54 23.40
N GLY A 29 -2.07 3.23 23.96
CA GLY A 29 -1.52 2.99 25.29
C GLY A 29 -0.19 2.28 25.23
N PRO A 30 -0.13 0.99 24.83
CA PRO A 30 1.15 0.31 24.63
C PRO A 30 1.99 0.89 23.51
N VAL A 31 1.36 1.38 22.44
CA VAL A 31 2.02 2.00 21.29
C VAL A 31 1.72 3.50 21.29
N SER A 32 2.76 4.32 21.14
CA SER A 32 2.60 5.78 20.99
C SER A 32 2.01 6.13 19.62
N GLN A 33 1.32 7.26 19.54
CA GLN A 33 0.66 7.69 18.30
C GLN A 33 1.63 7.83 17.13
N ASP A 34 2.85 8.30 17.37
CA ASP A 34 3.91 8.45 16.35
C ASP A 34 4.30 7.11 15.70
N ASN A 35 4.09 6.00 16.41
CA ASN A 35 4.42 4.66 15.95
C ASN A 35 3.22 3.88 15.37
N PHE A 36 2.00 4.43 15.36
CA PHE A 36 0.83 3.71 14.81
C PHE A 36 1.04 3.27 13.36
N LYS A 37 1.66 4.12 12.55
CA LYS A 37 1.98 3.83 11.16
C LYS A 37 2.78 2.53 10.98
N ASP A 38 3.70 2.25 11.92
CA ASP A 38 4.60 1.09 11.84
C ASP A 38 3.90 -0.25 12.07
N TYR A 39 2.68 -0.22 12.61
CA TYR A 39 1.83 -1.39 12.84
C TYR A 39 0.65 -1.44 11.87
N ILE A 40 -0.07 -0.33 11.74
CA ILE A 40 -1.32 -0.33 10.97
C ILE A 40 -1.06 -0.43 9.46
N THR A 41 -0.07 0.31 8.94
CA THR A 41 0.25 0.34 7.51
C THR A 41 0.63 -1.05 6.96
N PRO A 42 1.63 -1.77 7.54
CA PRO A 42 2.00 -3.09 7.01
C PRO A 42 0.88 -4.11 7.17
N LEU A 43 0.11 -4.04 8.26
CA LEU A 43 -0.99 -4.97 8.48
C LEU A 43 -2.15 -4.74 7.51
N LEU A 44 -2.48 -3.47 7.23
CA LEU A 44 -3.44 -3.09 6.21
C LEU A 44 -3.02 -3.61 4.82
N TYR A 45 -1.75 -3.41 4.49
CA TYR A 45 -1.21 -3.82 3.22
C TYR A 45 -1.22 -5.35 3.06
N TYR A 46 -0.79 -6.08 4.09
CA TYR A 46 -0.85 -7.54 4.12
C TYR A 46 -2.30 -8.04 3.97
N LYS A 47 -3.24 -7.46 4.70
CA LYS A 47 -4.67 -7.79 4.58
C LYS A 47 -5.18 -7.53 3.15
N ARG A 48 -4.84 -6.38 2.57
CA ARG A 48 -5.23 -6.03 1.20
C ARG A 48 -4.70 -7.02 0.17
N ILE A 49 -3.40 -7.37 0.25
CA ILE A 49 -2.80 -8.37 -0.65
C ILE A 49 -3.55 -9.70 -0.56
N SER A 50 -3.83 -10.19 0.66
CA SER A 50 -4.56 -11.44 0.86
C SER A 50 -5.98 -11.38 0.31
N ASP A 51 -6.71 -10.29 0.55
CA ASP A 51 -8.09 -10.18 0.07
C ASP A 51 -8.18 -10.06 -1.46
N VAL A 52 -7.22 -9.37 -2.08
CA VAL A 52 -7.14 -9.30 -3.56
C VAL A 52 -6.81 -10.68 -4.13
N TYR A 53 -5.87 -11.41 -3.53
CA TYR A 53 -5.55 -12.77 -3.92
C TYR A 53 -6.77 -13.69 -3.87
N ASP A 54 -7.55 -13.61 -2.77
CA ASP A 54 -8.78 -14.42 -2.63
C ASP A 54 -9.82 -14.07 -3.71
N GLU A 55 -9.96 -12.79 -4.08
CA GLU A 55 -10.84 -12.35 -5.17
C GLU A 55 -10.36 -12.86 -6.54
N GLU A 56 -9.06 -12.80 -6.83
CA GLU A 56 -8.45 -13.30 -8.07
C GLU A 56 -8.61 -14.82 -8.17
N THR A 57 -8.44 -15.56 -7.06
CA THR A 57 -8.70 -16.99 -6.99
C THR A 57 -10.17 -17.31 -7.31
N GLU A 58 -11.11 -16.55 -6.74
CA GLU A 58 -12.55 -16.73 -7.00
C GLU A 58 -12.88 -16.47 -8.49
N GLU A 59 -12.30 -15.44 -9.09
CA GLU A 59 -12.48 -15.11 -10.51
C GLU A 59 -11.88 -16.19 -11.42
N ALA A 60 -10.68 -16.69 -11.10
CA ALA A 60 -10.05 -17.79 -11.82
C ALA A 60 -10.85 -19.10 -11.73
N LEU A 61 -11.44 -19.41 -10.57
CA LEU A 61 -12.35 -20.54 -10.41
C LEU A 61 -13.61 -20.40 -11.28
N ILE A 62 -14.21 -19.22 -11.33
CA ILE A 62 -15.40 -18.98 -12.15
C ILE A 62 -15.04 -19.11 -13.64
N SER A 63 -13.94 -18.50 -14.08
CA SER A 63 -13.54 -18.50 -15.48
C SER A 63 -13.13 -19.90 -16.00
N SER A 64 -12.57 -20.74 -15.14
CA SER A 64 -12.15 -22.11 -15.48
C SER A 64 -13.25 -23.16 -15.28
N GLY A 65 -14.44 -22.77 -14.83
CA GLY A 65 -15.52 -23.73 -14.54
C GLY A 65 -15.26 -24.56 -13.28
N GLY A 66 -14.46 -24.06 -12.32
CA GLY A 66 -14.20 -24.68 -11.04
C GLY A 66 -12.88 -25.45 -10.95
N ASP A 67 -11.97 -25.23 -11.90
CA ASP A 67 -10.64 -25.85 -11.89
C ASP A 67 -9.75 -25.18 -10.82
N LYS A 68 -9.51 -25.89 -9.74
CA LYS A 68 -8.71 -25.42 -8.60
C LYS A 68 -7.22 -25.34 -8.93
N GLU A 69 -6.72 -26.25 -9.78
CA GLU A 69 -5.32 -26.25 -10.19
C GLU A 69 -5.02 -25.00 -11.03
N TYR A 70 -5.88 -24.71 -12.01
CA TYR A 70 -5.82 -23.48 -12.78
C TYR A 70 -5.89 -22.23 -11.89
N ALA A 71 -6.83 -22.20 -10.95
CA ALA A 71 -7.03 -21.04 -10.07
C ALA A 71 -5.86 -20.81 -9.10
N SER A 72 -5.03 -21.82 -8.83
CA SER A 72 -3.86 -21.69 -7.97
C SER A 72 -2.58 -21.30 -8.71
N LEU A 73 -2.61 -21.18 -10.05
CA LEU A 73 -1.43 -20.79 -10.83
C LEU A 73 -1.00 -19.35 -10.49
N PRO A 74 0.32 -19.09 -10.36
CA PRO A 74 0.83 -17.75 -10.08
C PRO A 74 0.38 -16.68 -11.09
N GLU A 75 0.18 -17.08 -12.36
CA GLU A 75 -0.23 -16.19 -13.45
C GLU A 75 -1.68 -15.67 -13.28
N GLN A 76 -2.47 -16.29 -12.41
CA GLN A 76 -3.84 -15.87 -12.09
C GLN A 76 -3.87 -14.80 -10.98
N HIS A 77 -2.73 -14.53 -10.37
CA HIS A 77 -2.63 -13.66 -9.20
C HIS A 77 -1.60 -12.56 -9.43
N ARG A 78 -1.92 -11.37 -8.96
CA ARG A 78 -1.00 -10.23 -8.98
C ARG A 78 0.23 -10.45 -8.10
N PHE A 79 0.04 -11.18 -6.98
CA PHE A 79 1.10 -11.53 -6.05
C PHE A 79 1.04 -13.01 -5.71
N VAL A 80 2.18 -13.61 -5.50
CA VAL A 80 2.30 -14.96 -4.98
C VAL A 80 2.23 -14.91 -3.45
N ILE A 81 1.30 -15.65 -2.86
CA ILE A 81 1.22 -15.85 -1.41
C ILE A 81 1.57 -17.31 -1.10
N PRO A 82 2.71 -17.58 -0.46
CA PRO A 82 3.08 -18.94 -0.08
C PRO A 82 2.11 -19.56 0.94
N ASP A 83 2.00 -20.88 0.93
CA ASP A 83 1.24 -21.64 1.92
C ASP A 83 1.65 -21.27 3.36
N GLY A 84 0.68 -21.15 4.25
CA GLY A 84 0.90 -20.71 5.63
C GLY A 84 1.04 -19.19 5.80
N CYS A 85 0.98 -18.42 4.69
CA CYS A 85 1.12 -16.97 4.67
C CYS A 85 -0.17 -16.23 4.30
N HIS A 86 -1.25 -16.92 4.01
CA HIS A 86 -2.56 -16.28 3.79
C HIS A 86 -3.10 -15.67 5.08
N TRP A 87 -3.87 -14.58 4.96
CA TRP A 87 -4.44 -13.89 6.12
C TRP A 87 -5.21 -14.82 7.05
N GLN A 88 -6.05 -15.71 6.50
CA GLN A 88 -6.85 -16.62 7.29
C GLN A 88 -5.99 -17.63 8.04
N GLU A 89 -4.92 -18.16 7.44
CA GLU A 89 -4.02 -19.11 8.08
C GLU A 89 -3.26 -18.48 9.27
N VAL A 90 -2.84 -17.21 9.13
CA VAL A 90 -2.22 -16.46 10.22
C VAL A 90 -3.25 -16.12 11.30
N ARG A 91 -4.48 -15.78 10.92
CA ARG A 91 -5.59 -15.53 11.86
C ARG A 91 -5.91 -16.74 12.74
N GLU A 92 -5.82 -17.96 12.22
CA GLU A 92 -6.13 -19.21 12.94
C GLU A 92 -5.05 -19.59 13.96
N ARG A 93 -3.85 -18.99 13.90
CA ARG A 93 -2.80 -19.27 14.89
C ARG A 93 -3.20 -18.77 16.27
N THR A 94 -2.83 -19.53 17.32
CA THR A 94 -3.19 -19.22 18.71
C THR A 94 -2.10 -18.51 19.47
N GLU A 95 -0.85 -18.65 19.06
CA GLU A 95 0.33 -18.13 19.76
C GLU A 95 1.33 -17.50 18.80
N ASN A 96 2.18 -16.63 19.36
CA ASN A 96 3.27 -15.98 18.65
C ASN A 96 2.81 -15.23 17.37
N LEU A 97 1.65 -14.59 17.45
CA LEU A 97 0.99 -13.92 16.32
C LEU A 97 1.88 -12.85 15.66
N GLY A 98 2.62 -12.09 16.46
CA GLY A 98 3.56 -11.10 15.92
C GLY A 98 4.65 -11.72 15.06
N ALA A 99 5.22 -12.85 15.49
CA ALA A 99 6.21 -13.59 14.70
C ALA A 99 5.58 -14.22 13.44
N ALA A 100 4.33 -14.68 13.53
CA ALA A 100 3.60 -15.24 12.40
C ALA A 100 3.34 -14.18 11.31
N ILE A 101 2.86 -12.99 11.69
CA ILE A 101 2.65 -11.86 10.77
C ILE A 101 3.96 -11.48 10.08
N VAL A 102 5.04 -11.27 10.84
CA VAL A 102 6.34 -10.91 10.29
C VAL A 102 6.88 -12.00 9.35
N GLY A 103 6.72 -13.26 9.74
CA GLY A 103 7.10 -14.41 8.93
C GLY A 103 6.35 -14.45 7.60
N ALA A 104 5.02 -14.31 7.64
CA ALA A 104 4.17 -14.29 6.44
C ALA A 104 4.54 -13.12 5.51
N MET A 105 4.64 -11.89 6.04
CA MET A 105 5.04 -10.72 5.25
C MET A 105 6.40 -10.90 4.59
N ARG A 106 7.38 -11.48 5.30
CA ARG A 106 8.71 -11.76 4.74
C ARG A 106 8.66 -12.81 3.64
N GLN A 107 7.89 -13.88 3.80
CA GLN A 107 7.77 -14.92 2.77
C GLN A 107 7.06 -14.39 1.51
N ILE A 108 6.01 -13.56 1.68
CA ILE A 108 5.34 -12.88 0.57
C ILE A 108 6.32 -11.96 -0.17
N GLU A 109 7.15 -11.19 0.54
CA GLU A 109 8.17 -10.33 -0.09
C GLU A 109 9.20 -11.14 -0.88
N ILE A 110 9.68 -12.27 -0.33
CA ILE A 110 10.62 -13.17 -1.00
C ILE A 110 10.02 -13.79 -2.26
N ALA A 111 8.73 -14.15 -2.22
CA ALA A 111 8.01 -14.71 -3.35
C ALA A 111 7.73 -13.68 -4.47
N ASN A 112 7.84 -12.38 -4.17
CA ASN A 112 7.55 -11.28 -5.09
C ASN A 112 8.71 -10.27 -5.16
N PRO A 113 9.93 -10.68 -5.55
CA PRO A 113 11.12 -9.84 -5.44
C PRO A 113 11.07 -8.58 -6.31
N ASP A 114 10.43 -8.64 -7.47
CA ASP A 114 10.38 -7.53 -8.42
C ASP A 114 9.45 -6.39 -7.96
N THR A 115 8.41 -6.73 -7.19
CA THR A 115 7.36 -5.78 -6.81
C THR A 115 7.40 -5.38 -5.34
N LEU A 116 7.67 -6.34 -4.44
CA LEU A 116 7.57 -6.15 -2.99
C LEU A 116 8.90 -6.03 -2.25
N TYR A 117 10.04 -6.11 -2.96
CA TYR A 117 11.34 -6.01 -2.31
C TYR A 117 11.48 -4.74 -1.47
N GLY A 118 11.83 -4.90 -0.19
CA GLY A 118 12.00 -3.81 0.77
C GLY A 118 10.68 -3.11 1.18
N VAL A 119 9.51 -3.66 0.86
CA VAL A 119 8.21 -3.06 1.21
C VAL A 119 7.73 -3.51 2.58
N LEU A 120 7.68 -4.80 2.81
CA LEU A 120 7.11 -5.38 4.04
C LEU A 120 8.17 -5.57 5.14
N SER A 121 9.38 -5.96 4.78
CA SER A 121 10.49 -6.19 5.74
C SER A 121 10.98 -4.95 6.46
N MET A 122 10.67 -3.76 5.94
CA MET A 122 11.00 -2.48 6.58
C MET A 122 10.32 -2.24 7.92
N PHE A 123 9.14 -2.80 8.09
CA PHE A 123 8.42 -2.67 9.34
C PHE A 123 9.04 -3.64 10.34
N SER A 124 9.98 -3.11 11.11
CA SER A 124 10.88 -3.82 12.01
C SER A 124 10.24 -5.00 12.73
N SER A 125 10.75 -6.20 12.47
CA SER A 125 10.34 -7.44 13.14
C SER A 125 10.39 -7.35 14.67
N GLN A 126 11.33 -6.58 15.23
CA GLN A 126 11.47 -6.37 16.66
C GLN A 126 10.27 -5.67 17.31
N LYS A 127 9.59 -4.78 16.59
CA LYS A 127 8.39 -4.11 17.10
C LYS A 127 7.24 -5.09 17.28
N TRP A 128 7.04 -5.99 16.32
CA TRP A 128 5.96 -6.98 16.33
C TRP A 128 6.19 -8.15 17.28
N THR A 129 7.44 -8.50 17.55
CA THR A 129 7.81 -9.62 18.41
C THR A 129 8.02 -9.22 19.88
N ASN A 130 8.04 -7.92 20.18
CA ASN A 130 8.17 -7.42 21.54
C ASN A 130 6.83 -7.52 22.30
N LYS A 131 6.62 -8.64 22.97
CA LYS A 131 5.39 -8.93 23.76
C LYS A 131 5.16 -7.97 24.93
N ALA A 132 6.18 -7.23 25.38
CA ALA A 132 6.03 -6.20 26.41
C ALA A 132 5.31 -4.96 25.87
N ILE A 133 5.42 -4.67 24.57
CA ILE A 133 4.74 -3.57 23.89
C ILE A 133 3.41 -4.06 23.32
N LEU A 134 3.45 -5.16 22.54
CA LEU A 134 2.29 -5.68 21.83
C LEU A 134 2.18 -7.20 22.06
N ASN A 135 1.33 -7.60 22.99
CA ASN A 135 1.10 -9.01 23.28
C ASN A 135 0.16 -9.66 22.25
N ASP A 136 0.13 -11.01 22.26
CA ASP A 136 -0.68 -11.79 21.31
C ASP A 136 -2.17 -11.44 21.37
N SER A 137 -2.71 -11.05 22.54
CA SER A 137 -4.12 -10.64 22.67
C SER A 137 -4.40 -9.36 21.86
N LYS A 138 -3.54 -8.35 21.96
CA LYS A 138 -3.69 -7.09 21.20
C LYS A 138 -3.50 -7.29 19.69
N ILE A 139 -2.57 -8.18 19.31
CA ILE A 139 -2.39 -8.52 17.89
C ILE A 139 -3.62 -9.25 17.38
N ARG A 140 -4.21 -10.15 18.18
CA ARG A 140 -5.47 -10.83 17.85
C ARG A 140 -6.60 -9.84 17.67
N ASP A 141 -6.77 -8.89 18.58
CA ASP A 141 -7.79 -7.84 18.47
C ASP A 141 -7.65 -7.04 17.15
N LEU A 142 -6.40 -6.76 16.71
CA LEU A 142 -6.14 -6.10 15.41
C LEU A 142 -6.54 -6.99 14.23
N ILE A 143 -6.13 -8.27 14.25
CA ILE A 143 -6.45 -9.24 13.19
C ILE A 143 -7.97 -9.39 13.10
N GLU A 144 -8.67 -9.59 14.23
CA GLU A 144 -10.11 -9.73 14.25
C GLU A 144 -10.84 -8.46 13.80
N HIS A 145 -10.33 -7.28 14.19
CA HIS A 145 -10.88 -6.02 13.71
C HIS A 145 -10.81 -5.90 12.19
N LEU A 146 -9.61 -6.09 11.60
CA LEU A 146 -9.44 -6.00 10.15
C LEU A 146 -10.17 -7.12 9.39
N SER A 147 -10.39 -8.27 10.03
CA SER A 147 -11.15 -9.38 9.44
C SER A 147 -12.66 -9.13 9.33
N ARG A 148 -13.18 -8.06 9.95
CA ARG A 148 -14.60 -7.68 9.84
C ARG A 148 -14.99 -7.19 8.45
N ARG A 149 -14.00 -6.77 7.64
CA ARG A 149 -14.22 -6.29 6.26
C ARG A 149 -13.29 -7.02 5.30
N LYS A 150 -13.80 -7.35 4.13
CA LYS A 150 -12.95 -7.71 2.99
C LYS A 150 -12.41 -6.40 2.40
N LEU A 151 -11.09 -6.29 2.26
CA LEU A 151 -10.43 -5.11 1.74
C LEU A 151 -9.99 -5.30 0.28
N GLY A 152 -10.65 -6.17 -0.46
CA GLY A 152 -10.41 -6.46 -1.87
C GLY A 152 -10.94 -5.37 -2.82
N ASN A 153 -10.74 -5.56 -4.13
CA ASN A 153 -11.14 -4.61 -5.15
C ASN A 153 -12.65 -4.53 -5.35
N LYS A 154 -13.38 -5.63 -5.08
CA LYS A 154 -14.84 -5.71 -5.22
C LYS A 154 -15.54 -4.80 -4.21
N ASP A 155 -15.11 -4.83 -2.95
CA ASP A 155 -15.71 -4.04 -1.88
C ASP A 155 -15.11 -2.62 -1.80
N TYR A 156 -13.80 -2.51 -2.03
CA TYR A 156 -13.05 -1.25 -1.97
C TYR A 156 -12.19 -1.08 -3.23
N PRO A 157 -12.72 -0.48 -4.29
CA PRO A 157 -11.93 -0.12 -5.46
C PRO A 157 -10.67 0.67 -5.10
N ALA A 158 -9.65 0.59 -5.94
CA ALA A 158 -8.33 1.14 -5.67
C ALA A 158 -8.36 2.63 -5.28
N ASP A 159 -9.15 3.45 -5.97
CA ASP A 159 -9.30 4.88 -5.66
C ASP A 159 -9.83 5.12 -4.24
N LEU A 160 -10.87 4.36 -3.86
CA LEU A 160 -11.48 4.47 -2.54
C LEU A 160 -10.50 4.04 -1.43
N MET A 161 -9.78 2.92 -1.66
CA MET A 161 -8.77 2.42 -0.74
C MET A 161 -7.62 3.41 -0.60
N GLY A 162 -7.12 3.93 -1.71
CA GLY A 162 -6.04 4.90 -1.73
C GLY A 162 -6.43 6.21 -1.04
N ASP A 163 -7.61 6.75 -1.28
CA ASP A 163 -8.10 7.96 -0.63
C ASP A 163 -8.22 7.80 0.89
N ALA A 164 -8.77 6.66 1.36
CA ALA A 164 -8.85 6.37 2.79
C ALA A 164 -7.46 6.24 3.44
N TYR A 165 -6.51 5.61 2.72
CA TYR A 165 -5.14 5.47 3.17
C TYR A 165 -4.41 6.83 3.22
N GLU A 166 -4.60 7.71 2.24
CA GLU A 166 -4.03 9.06 2.28
C GLU A 166 -4.57 9.89 3.45
N ILE A 167 -5.86 9.78 3.78
CA ILE A 167 -6.44 10.42 4.97
C ILE A 167 -5.75 9.90 6.23
N LEU A 168 -5.49 8.59 6.30
CA LEU A 168 -4.82 7.96 7.42
C LEU A 168 -3.36 8.43 7.55
N LEU A 169 -2.61 8.47 6.44
CA LEU A 169 -1.23 8.99 6.41
C LEU A 169 -1.15 10.43 6.87
N LYS A 170 -2.07 11.28 6.37
CA LYS A 170 -2.16 12.68 6.80
C LYS A 170 -2.40 12.77 8.31
N LYS A 171 -3.30 11.96 8.84
CA LYS A 171 -3.57 11.93 10.28
C LYS A 171 -2.34 11.53 11.09
N PHE A 172 -1.56 10.54 10.63
CA PHE A 172 -0.31 10.17 11.27
C PHE A 172 0.75 11.28 11.21
N ALA A 173 0.80 12.03 10.12
CA ALA A 173 1.71 13.18 9.98
C ALA A 173 1.30 14.34 10.92
N ASP A 174 0.01 14.63 11.03
CA ASP A 174 -0.52 15.69 11.90
C ASP A 174 -0.32 15.36 13.40
N ASP A 175 -0.46 14.09 13.79
CA ASP A 175 -0.33 13.63 15.17
C ASP A 175 1.16 13.52 15.60
N SER A 176 2.07 13.23 14.67
CA SER A 176 3.50 13.28 14.90
C SER A 176 3.96 14.74 14.84
N LYS A 177 4.33 15.34 15.96
CA LYS A 177 4.93 16.68 16.01
C LYS A 177 6.29 16.78 15.30
N ALA A 178 6.74 15.71 14.68
CA ALA A 178 7.97 15.60 13.95
C ALA A 178 7.76 16.08 12.50
N GLN A 179 8.30 17.27 12.20
CA GLN A 179 8.64 17.75 10.87
C GLN A 179 7.55 17.54 9.78
N ALA A 180 6.48 18.32 9.88
CA ALA A 180 5.38 18.35 8.90
C ALA A 180 5.81 18.61 7.44
N GLY A 181 7.08 18.88 7.17
CA GLY A 181 7.65 19.09 5.83
C GLY A 181 8.21 17.84 5.16
N GLU A 182 8.41 16.72 5.88
CA GLU A 182 9.07 15.55 5.29
C GLU A 182 8.10 14.58 4.59
N PHE A 183 6.78 14.69 4.80
CA PHE A 183 5.85 13.64 4.40
C PHE A 183 4.70 14.05 3.48
N TYR A 184 4.40 15.33 3.33
CA TYR A 184 3.17 15.69 2.64
C TYR A 184 3.23 17.05 1.95
N THR A 185 3.20 17.03 0.62
CA THR A 185 2.93 18.23 -0.18
C THR A 185 1.42 18.45 -0.25
N PRO A 186 0.90 19.68 0.04
CA PRO A 186 -0.54 19.94 -0.03
C PRO A 186 -1.14 19.54 -1.38
N ARG A 187 -2.25 18.81 -1.37
CA ARG A 187 -2.92 18.31 -2.61
C ARG A 187 -3.15 19.40 -3.66
N SER A 188 -3.49 20.63 -3.24
CA SER A 188 -3.68 21.75 -4.17
C SER A 188 -2.41 22.13 -4.92
N VAL A 189 -1.25 22.02 -4.25
CA VAL A 189 0.06 22.27 -4.87
C VAL A 189 0.43 21.12 -5.81
N VAL A 190 0.23 19.87 -5.37
CA VAL A 190 0.47 18.68 -6.19
C VAL A 190 -0.35 18.76 -7.49
N ARG A 191 -1.65 19.04 -7.40
CA ARG A 191 -2.53 19.22 -8.56
C ARG A 191 -2.04 20.33 -9.49
N LEU A 192 -1.68 21.48 -8.92
CA LEU A 192 -1.17 22.59 -9.71
C LEU A 192 0.08 22.17 -10.49
N LEU A 193 1.03 21.48 -9.84
CA LEU A 193 2.27 21.03 -10.48
C LEU A 193 1.99 20.01 -11.59
N VAL A 194 1.12 19.04 -11.36
CA VAL A 194 0.74 18.05 -12.38
C VAL A 194 0.01 18.70 -13.55
N HIS A 195 -0.89 19.66 -13.30
CA HIS A 195 -1.55 20.43 -14.38
C HIS A 195 -0.58 21.31 -15.17
N ILE A 196 0.49 21.80 -14.56
CA ILE A 196 1.53 22.57 -15.30
C ILE A 196 2.39 21.65 -16.16
N LEU A 197 2.70 20.44 -15.66
CA LEU A 197 3.45 19.43 -16.40
C LEU A 197 2.62 18.85 -17.56
N ASP A 198 1.31 18.77 -17.39
CA ASP A 198 0.36 18.25 -18.38
C ASP A 198 0.78 16.88 -18.98
N PRO A 199 1.09 15.86 -18.14
CA PRO A 199 1.52 14.56 -18.64
C PRO A 199 0.42 13.91 -19.46
N GLN A 200 0.77 13.41 -20.66
CA GLN A 200 -0.18 12.80 -21.58
C GLN A 200 -0.30 11.29 -21.32
N PRO A 201 -1.46 10.66 -21.58
CA PRO A 201 -1.61 9.22 -21.48
C PRO A 201 -0.51 8.47 -22.27
N GLY A 202 0.14 7.52 -21.59
CA GLY A 202 1.26 6.75 -22.16
C GLY A 202 2.64 7.36 -21.98
N GLU A 203 2.74 8.57 -21.45
CA GLU A 203 4.04 9.16 -21.11
C GLU A 203 4.61 8.57 -19.82
N THR A 204 5.91 8.62 -19.68
CA THR A 204 6.64 8.19 -18.50
C THR A 204 6.81 9.35 -17.53
N VAL A 205 6.52 9.12 -16.25
CA VAL A 205 6.66 10.11 -15.18
C VAL A 205 7.72 9.67 -14.18
N TYR A 206 8.61 10.59 -13.83
CA TYR A 206 9.63 10.36 -12.80
C TYR A 206 9.61 11.44 -11.73
N ASP A 207 9.55 11.01 -10.47
CA ASP A 207 9.75 11.89 -9.31
C ASP A 207 11.05 11.51 -8.59
N PRO A 208 12.10 12.36 -8.67
CA PRO A 208 13.41 12.08 -8.09
C PRO A 208 13.47 12.18 -6.55
N ALA A 209 12.40 12.64 -5.89
CA ALA A 209 12.28 12.80 -4.46
C ALA A 209 10.84 12.52 -4.00
N CYS A 210 10.33 11.34 -4.39
CA CYS A 210 8.89 11.06 -4.44
C CYS A 210 8.20 11.00 -3.05
N GLY A 211 8.94 11.00 -1.97
CA GLY A 211 8.36 10.94 -0.63
C GLY A 211 7.43 9.73 -0.49
N SER A 212 6.16 9.96 -0.16
CA SER A 212 5.10 8.94 -0.10
C SER A 212 4.42 8.65 -1.44
N GLY A 213 4.90 9.20 -2.55
CA GLY A 213 4.37 8.97 -3.90
C GLY A 213 3.18 9.83 -4.30
N GLY A 214 2.83 10.85 -3.52
CA GLY A 214 1.61 11.64 -3.76
C GLY A 214 1.57 12.34 -5.12
N MET A 215 2.70 12.85 -5.64
CA MET A 215 2.78 13.45 -6.97
C MET A 215 2.61 12.41 -8.08
N LEU A 216 3.21 11.24 -7.93
CA LEU A 216 3.09 10.13 -8.87
C LEU A 216 1.64 9.64 -8.98
N ILE A 217 0.94 9.54 -7.84
CA ILE A 217 -0.48 9.17 -7.81
C ILE A 217 -1.36 10.20 -8.51
N GLU A 218 -1.13 11.48 -8.26
CA GLU A 218 -1.90 12.54 -8.94
C GLU A 218 -1.60 12.56 -10.44
N ALA A 219 -0.36 12.29 -10.87
CA ALA A 219 -0.03 12.14 -12.29
C ALA A 219 -0.77 10.95 -12.93
N ILE A 220 -0.83 9.79 -12.25
CA ILE A 220 -1.62 8.65 -12.70
C ILE A 220 -3.09 9.03 -12.87
N ARG A 221 -3.69 9.67 -11.87
CA ARG A 221 -5.08 10.13 -11.91
C ARG A 221 -5.34 11.13 -13.04
N TYR A 222 -4.37 12.01 -13.29
CA TYR A 222 -4.46 13.01 -14.35
C TYR A 222 -4.40 12.39 -15.74
N MET A 223 -3.54 11.40 -15.95
CA MET A 223 -3.38 10.67 -17.21
C MET A 223 -4.48 9.61 -17.45
N HIS A 224 -5.27 9.27 -16.42
CA HIS A 224 -6.26 8.22 -16.52
C HIS A 224 -7.44 8.67 -17.39
N ASP A 225 -7.35 8.35 -18.68
CA ASP A 225 -8.48 8.31 -19.59
C ASP A 225 -8.91 6.83 -19.75
N ASP A 226 -10.20 6.54 -19.70
CA ASP A 226 -10.82 5.20 -19.60
C ASP A 226 -10.36 4.15 -20.64
N SER A 227 -9.44 4.50 -21.54
CA SER A 227 -9.02 3.67 -22.67
C SER A 227 -7.53 3.46 -22.88
N LEU A 228 -6.65 4.12 -22.14
CA LEU A 228 -5.19 4.06 -22.35
C LEU A 228 -4.46 3.73 -21.04
N CYS A 229 -3.55 2.74 -21.10
CA CYS A 229 -2.64 2.44 -20.00
C CYS A 229 -1.80 3.68 -19.67
N CYS A 230 -1.68 3.99 -18.38
CA CYS A 230 -0.66 4.95 -17.92
C CYS A 230 0.70 4.46 -18.41
N GLY A 231 1.58 5.37 -18.79
CA GLY A 231 2.99 5.05 -19.02
C GLY A 231 3.67 4.59 -17.73
N SER A 232 4.91 4.16 -17.83
CA SER A 232 5.67 3.67 -16.68
C SER A 232 5.92 4.81 -15.66
N ILE A 233 5.69 4.51 -14.39
CA ILE A 233 5.83 5.43 -13.28
C ILE A 233 7.12 5.12 -12.52
N PHE A 234 7.99 6.12 -12.38
CA PHE A 234 9.25 5.97 -11.68
C PHE A 234 9.36 6.94 -10.50
N GLY A 235 9.92 6.45 -9.39
CA GLY A 235 10.22 7.27 -8.24
C GLY A 235 11.57 6.93 -7.64
N GLN A 236 12.20 7.90 -7.01
CA GLN A 236 13.34 7.64 -6.15
C GLN A 236 13.18 8.39 -4.83
N GLU A 237 13.44 7.71 -3.72
CA GLU A 237 13.30 8.28 -2.38
C GLU A 237 14.47 7.84 -1.49
N LYS A 238 15.07 8.80 -0.80
CA LYS A 238 16.23 8.55 0.07
C LYS A 238 15.85 7.83 1.35
N ASN A 239 14.73 8.22 1.96
CA ASN A 239 14.25 7.62 3.19
C ASN A 239 13.62 6.26 2.88
N VAL A 240 14.19 5.22 3.50
CA VAL A 240 13.77 3.83 3.29
C VAL A 240 12.28 3.64 3.60
N VAL A 241 11.76 4.25 4.69
CA VAL A 241 10.34 4.13 5.10
C VAL A 241 9.43 4.79 4.07
N ASN A 242 9.80 5.99 3.60
CA ASN A 242 9.00 6.70 2.63
C ASN A 242 8.98 5.98 1.28
N ALA A 243 10.10 5.41 0.84
CA ALA A 243 10.16 4.62 -0.40
C ALA A 243 9.18 3.43 -0.36
N ALA A 244 9.07 2.73 0.77
CA ALA A 244 8.10 1.65 0.89
C ALA A 244 6.67 2.16 1.01
N ILE A 245 6.43 3.25 1.73
CA ILE A 245 5.11 3.89 1.77
C ILE A 245 4.70 4.30 0.35
N ALA A 246 5.61 4.84 -0.47
CA ALA A 246 5.32 5.18 -1.85
C ALA A 246 4.90 3.96 -2.68
N LYS A 247 5.63 2.85 -2.57
CA LYS A 247 5.26 1.58 -3.25
C LYS A 247 3.87 1.10 -2.82
N MET A 248 3.60 1.08 -1.50
CA MET A 248 2.30 0.69 -0.98
C MET A 248 1.19 1.61 -1.45
N ASN A 249 1.44 2.91 -1.44
CA ASN A 249 0.49 3.92 -1.84
C ASN A 249 0.13 3.79 -3.32
N LEU A 250 1.13 3.65 -4.20
CA LEU A 250 0.91 3.38 -5.63
C LEU A 250 0.10 2.10 -5.85
N PHE A 251 0.44 1.03 -5.14
CA PHE A 251 -0.32 -0.21 -5.20
C PHE A 251 -1.78 -0.04 -4.76
N LEU A 252 -2.02 0.63 -3.63
CA LEU A 252 -3.38 0.85 -3.11
C LEU A 252 -4.23 1.70 -4.07
N HIS A 253 -3.59 2.57 -4.86
CA HIS A 253 -4.23 3.34 -5.92
C HIS A 253 -4.31 2.61 -7.27
N GLY A 254 -4.01 1.31 -7.30
CA GLY A 254 -4.19 0.47 -8.49
C GLY A 254 -3.11 0.59 -9.55
N ALA A 255 -2.00 1.29 -9.29
CA ALA A 255 -0.88 1.35 -10.22
C ALA A 255 -0.35 -0.08 -10.50
N SER A 256 -0.22 -0.43 -11.78
CA SER A 256 0.25 -1.75 -12.21
C SER A 256 1.71 -1.74 -12.67
N ASP A 257 2.15 -0.65 -13.29
CA ASP A 257 3.51 -0.47 -13.80
C ASP A 257 4.19 0.71 -13.12
N PHE A 258 4.94 0.41 -12.06
CA PHE A 258 5.73 1.42 -11.36
C PHE A 258 7.02 0.84 -10.79
N ASN A 259 8.03 1.69 -10.66
CA ASN A 259 9.31 1.34 -10.05
C ASN A 259 9.76 2.47 -9.10
N VAL A 260 9.75 2.20 -7.81
CA VAL A 260 10.25 3.13 -6.80
C VAL A 260 11.54 2.58 -6.20
N MET A 261 12.63 3.31 -6.39
CA MET A 261 13.96 2.94 -5.92
C MET A 261 14.34 3.69 -4.65
N GLN A 262 14.89 2.97 -3.66
CA GLN A 262 15.45 3.60 -2.49
C GLN A 262 16.88 4.08 -2.80
N GLY A 263 17.19 5.33 -2.48
CA GLY A 263 18.53 5.89 -2.66
C GLY A 263 18.56 7.42 -2.71
N ASP A 264 19.74 7.97 -2.48
CA ASP A 264 19.98 9.41 -2.59
C ASP A 264 20.16 9.80 -4.06
N THR A 265 19.16 10.40 -4.65
CA THR A 265 19.11 10.73 -6.09
C THR A 265 20.27 11.60 -6.55
N LEU A 266 20.77 12.48 -5.67
CA LEU A 266 21.89 13.38 -6.03
C LEU A 266 23.24 12.66 -6.02
N ARG A 267 23.38 11.62 -5.19
CA ARG A 267 24.64 10.87 -5.05
C ARG A 267 24.68 9.57 -5.83
N ASP A 268 23.50 8.93 -5.94
CA ASP A 268 23.36 7.59 -6.49
C ASP A 268 22.00 7.47 -7.22
N PRO A 269 21.85 8.16 -8.40
CA PRO A 269 20.67 8.04 -9.21
C PRO A 269 20.50 6.60 -9.69
N LYS A 270 19.33 5.99 -9.43
CA LYS A 270 19.03 4.57 -9.73
C LYS A 270 18.28 4.40 -11.05
N ILE A 271 17.56 5.41 -11.50
CA ILE A 271 16.77 5.34 -12.72
C ILE A 271 17.66 5.82 -13.86
N LEU A 272 18.29 4.87 -14.56
CA LEU A 272 19.27 5.13 -15.60
C LEU A 272 18.85 4.51 -16.93
N GLN A 273 19.17 5.18 -18.02
CA GLN A 273 19.04 4.68 -19.39
C GLN A 273 20.40 4.78 -20.07
N GLY A 274 20.97 3.63 -20.47
CA GLY A 274 22.28 3.58 -21.09
C GLY A 274 23.42 4.13 -20.23
N GLY A 275 23.32 4.01 -18.88
CA GLY A 275 24.32 4.51 -17.93
C GLY A 275 24.23 5.99 -17.59
N ASN A 276 23.28 6.72 -18.18
CA ASN A 276 22.97 8.12 -17.87
C ASN A 276 21.63 8.23 -17.18
N ILE A 277 21.38 9.36 -16.48
CA ILE A 277 20.03 9.64 -15.94
C ILE A 277 19.04 9.55 -17.10
N ALA A 278 17.99 8.73 -16.91
CA ALA A 278 16.97 8.55 -17.92
C ALA A 278 16.32 9.88 -18.29
N LYS A 279 15.96 10.04 -19.55
CA LYS A 279 15.14 11.16 -20.01
C LYS A 279 13.68 10.73 -19.95
N PHE A 280 12.87 11.55 -19.32
CA PHE A 280 11.44 11.36 -19.11
C PHE A 280 10.67 12.43 -19.87
#